data_11fbe249707bbe4c1bcf33f7c69118c0
#
_entry.id   11fbe249707bbe4c1bcf33f7c69118c0
#
_cell.length_a   1.000
_cell.length_b   1.000
_cell.length_c   1.000
_cell.angle_alpha   90.00
_cell.angle_beta   90.00
_cell.angle_gamma   90.00
#
_symmetry.space_group_name_H-M   'P 1'
#
loop_
_entity.id
_entity.type
_entity.pdbx_description
1 polymer ?
#
loop_
_entity_poly.entity_id
_entity_poly.type
_entity_poly.pdbx_seq_one_letter_code
_entity_poly.pdbx_strand_id
1 'polypeptide(L)'
;TTEIYTLSLHDALPICNTPHIKLIYAIPTFQNPTGKTWSLERRRKLAELSAKYGVAVIEDNPYGELRFEGESLPSIKSFDEAGNILCTGSFSKIFCPGFRIGWIAGDKEIIRKYVLVKQGTDLQCNTIAQMTIAEYLKRYDIDKHIAKIVEVYRKRRNVAIESIERYFPDTIKFTRPEGGLFTWIELPEGISARDVLVRSLEKKIAFVPGGSFYPNGNKENTLRINYSNMPEDKIEKGLKTLGEVVKEYISQSK
;
A
#
# COMPACT_ATOMS: atom_id res chain seq x y z
N THR A 1 2.36 5.27 19.01
CA THR A 1 1.31 5.60 18.02
C THR A 1 1.99 5.85 16.70
N THR A 2 1.79 4.94 15.75
CA THR A 2 2.34 5.03 14.40
C THR A 2 1.39 5.90 13.60
N GLU A 3 1.74 7.15 13.41
CA GLU A 3 0.97 8.05 12.54
C GLU A 3 1.31 7.77 11.08
N ILE A 4 0.34 7.30 10.31
CA ILE A 4 0.48 7.06 8.87
C ILE A 4 0.01 8.32 8.16
N TYR A 5 0.95 9.19 7.80
CA TYR A 5 0.66 10.35 6.98
C TYR A 5 0.89 10.06 5.50
N THR A 6 -0.12 10.33 4.68
CA THR A 6 0.08 10.55 3.24
C THR A 6 0.60 11.98 3.05
N LEU A 7 1.90 12.17 3.28
CA LEU A 7 2.51 13.49 3.28
C LEU A 7 2.51 14.12 1.89
N SER A 8 1.94 15.31 1.77
CA SER A 8 2.32 16.25 0.73
C SER A 8 3.74 16.77 1.03
N LEU A 9 4.45 17.31 0.04
CA LEU A 9 5.76 17.94 0.27
C LEU A 9 5.69 19.08 1.30
N HIS A 10 4.55 19.78 1.35
CA HIS A 10 4.27 20.83 2.34
C HIS A 10 4.08 20.27 3.76
N ASP A 11 3.64 19.03 3.90
CA ASP A 11 3.39 18.40 5.21
C ASP A 11 4.67 17.83 5.83
N ALA A 12 5.69 17.52 5.00
CA ALA A 12 6.96 16.97 5.48
C ALA A 12 7.83 18.01 6.21
N LEU A 13 7.81 19.27 5.78
CA LEU A 13 8.61 20.34 6.39
C LEU A 13 8.21 20.66 7.84
N PRO A 14 6.92 20.84 8.19
CA PRO A 14 6.50 20.98 9.57
C PRO A 14 6.86 19.78 10.44
N ILE A 15 6.75 18.57 9.91
CA ILE A 15 7.08 17.32 10.61
C ILE A 15 8.57 17.29 10.97
N CYS A 16 9.45 17.60 10.01
CA CYS A 16 10.90 17.60 10.25
C CYS A 16 11.35 18.69 11.24
N ASN A 17 10.58 19.78 11.39
CA ASN A 17 10.85 20.83 12.36
C ASN A 17 10.26 20.57 13.76
N THR A 18 9.49 19.49 13.94
CA THR A 18 8.91 19.15 15.24
C THR A 18 9.96 18.40 16.07
N PRO A 19 10.34 18.93 17.26
CA PRO A 19 11.50 18.43 18.01
C PRO A 19 11.37 16.99 18.54
N HIS A 20 10.23 16.34 18.36
CA HIS A 20 9.94 15.00 18.87
C HIS A 20 9.86 13.91 17.81
N ILE A 21 9.93 14.25 16.51
CA ILE A 21 9.85 13.25 15.44
C ILE A 21 11.18 12.51 15.33
N LYS A 22 11.13 11.20 15.49
CA LYS A 22 12.28 10.30 15.42
C LYS A 22 12.30 9.42 14.18
N LEU A 23 11.13 9.19 13.57
CA LEU A 23 10.97 8.24 12.51
C LEU A 23 9.83 8.65 11.57
N ILE A 24 10.06 8.50 10.27
CA ILE A 24 9.05 8.59 9.22
C ILE A 24 8.86 7.20 8.61
N TYR A 25 7.62 6.73 8.55
CA TYR A 25 7.26 5.51 7.82
C TYR A 25 6.55 5.90 6.52
N ALA A 26 7.03 5.38 5.40
CA ALA A 26 6.49 5.69 4.08
C ALA A 26 6.33 4.46 3.20
N ILE A 27 5.21 4.40 2.46
CA ILE A 27 4.99 3.43 1.38
C ILE A 27 4.93 4.23 0.06
N PRO A 28 6.06 4.46 -0.62
CA PRO A 28 6.13 5.38 -1.75
C PRO A 28 5.60 4.78 -3.07
N THR A 29 5.36 3.47 -3.14
CA THR A 29 4.95 2.78 -4.35
C THR A 29 3.69 1.97 -4.09
N PHE A 30 2.61 2.26 -4.84
CA PHE A 30 1.31 1.57 -4.75
C PHE A 30 0.78 1.46 -3.33
N GLN A 31 0.82 2.57 -2.62
CA GLN A 31 0.55 2.66 -1.19
C GLN A 31 -0.71 1.90 -0.76
N ASN A 32 -0.63 1.19 0.34
CA ASN A 32 -1.78 0.73 1.10
C ASN A 32 -2.17 1.83 2.12
N PRO A 33 -3.37 2.46 2.01
CA PRO A 33 -4.55 1.98 1.31
C PRO A 33 -4.80 2.59 -0.09
N THR A 34 -4.10 3.66 -0.49
CA THR A 34 -4.54 4.58 -1.54
C THR A 34 -4.22 4.12 -2.96
N GLY A 35 -3.33 3.15 -3.15
CA GLY A 35 -2.81 2.76 -4.46
C GLY A 35 -1.91 3.82 -5.14
N LYS A 36 -1.63 4.94 -4.47
CA LYS A 36 -0.83 6.04 -5.03
C LYS A 36 0.65 5.71 -5.07
N THR A 37 1.35 6.28 -6.04
CA THR A 37 2.81 6.24 -6.16
C THR A 37 3.37 7.66 -6.05
N TRP A 38 4.44 7.83 -5.25
CA TRP A 38 5.13 9.09 -5.11
C TRP A 38 6.02 9.39 -6.31
N SER A 39 6.03 10.64 -6.74
CA SER A 39 6.93 11.12 -7.79
C SER A 39 8.41 10.98 -7.37
N LEU A 40 9.29 10.95 -8.38
CA LEU A 40 10.74 10.93 -8.16
C LEU A 40 11.21 12.13 -7.33
N GLU A 41 10.67 13.30 -7.60
CA GLU A 41 10.99 14.53 -6.88
C GLU A 41 10.66 14.40 -5.38
N ARG A 42 9.48 13.87 -5.04
CA ARG A 42 9.08 13.65 -3.64
C ARG A 42 10.01 12.66 -2.93
N ARG A 43 10.44 11.61 -3.62
CA ARG A 43 11.38 10.62 -3.06
C ARG A 43 12.73 11.26 -2.74
N ARG A 44 13.30 12.01 -3.68
CA ARG A 44 14.54 12.77 -3.48
C ARG A 44 14.41 13.77 -2.33
N LYS A 45 13.31 14.52 -2.31
CA LYS A 45 13.08 15.52 -1.27
C LYS A 45 12.98 14.93 0.13
N LEU A 46 12.36 13.76 0.28
CA LEU A 46 12.35 13.08 1.57
C LEU A 46 13.76 12.63 2.00
N ALA A 47 14.56 12.09 1.09
CA ALA A 47 15.95 11.73 1.41
C ALA A 47 16.79 12.94 1.84
N GLU A 48 16.69 14.08 1.12
CA GLU A 48 17.35 15.34 1.51
C GLU A 48 16.91 15.83 2.90
N LEU A 49 15.60 15.78 3.19
CA LEU A 49 15.08 16.20 4.50
C LEU A 49 15.52 15.25 5.61
N SER A 50 15.51 13.94 5.36
CA SER A 50 16.04 12.94 6.28
C SER A 50 17.50 13.24 6.65
N ALA A 51 18.35 13.49 5.66
CA ALA A 51 19.76 13.83 5.87
C ALA A 51 19.91 15.16 6.62
N LYS A 52 19.17 16.21 6.21
CA LYS A 52 19.25 17.55 6.80
C LYS A 52 18.87 17.58 8.29
N TYR A 53 17.83 16.82 8.67
CA TYR A 53 17.29 16.87 10.04
C TYR A 53 17.67 15.65 10.90
N GLY A 54 18.42 14.70 10.36
CA GLY A 54 18.83 13.48 11.07
C GLY A 54 17.64 12.58 11.46
N VAL A 55 16.53 12.63 10.70
CA VAL A 55 15.32 11.85 10.97
C VAL A 55 15.37 10.54 10.20
N ALA A 56 15.24 9.41 10.90
CA ALA A 56 15.22 8.10 10.27
C ALA A 56 13.97 7.92 9.40
N VAL A 57 14.11 7.21 8.28
CA VAL A 57 13.01 6.85 7.37
C VAL A 57 12.95 5.35 7.19
N ILE A 58 11.77 4.77 7.33
CA ILE A 58 11.48 3.41 6.87
C ILE A 58 10.68 3.52 5.56
N GLU A 59 11.32 3.14 4.46
CA GLU A 59 10.68 2.94 3.17
C GLU A 59 10.16 1.51 3.10
N ASP A 60 8.84 1.32 3.17
CA ASP A 60 8.22 0.02 3.01
C ASP A 60 7.75 -0.17 1.58
N ASN A 61 8.32 -1.16 0.89
CA ASN A 61 8.07 -1.41 -0.54
C ASN A 61 7.60 -2.85 -0.81
N PRO A 62 6.42 -3.26 -0.30
CA PRO A 62 5.91 -4.62 -0.52
C PRO A 62 5.26 -4.83 -1.88
N TYR A 63 5.03 -3.77 -2.66
CA TYR A 63 4.25 -3.80 -3.90
C TYR A 63 5.02 -3.34 -5.14
N GLY A 64 6.26 -2.88 -5.00
CA GLY A 64 7.01 -2.18 -6.05
C GLY A 64 7.15 -2.95 -7.36
N GLU A 65 7.27 -4.26 -7.28
CA GLU A 65 7.37 -5.17 -8.42
C GLU A 65 6.04 -5.38 -9.15
N LEU A 66 4.90 -5.02 -8.53
CA LEU A 66 3.55 -5.19 -9.09
C LEU A 66 3.12 -3.98 -9.93
N ARG A 67 3.97 -3.51 -10.82
CA ARG A 67 3.69 -2.38 -11.71
C ARG A 67 3.00 -2.85 -12.98
N PHE A 68 1.90 -2.16 -13.36
CA PHE A 68 1.12 -2.43 -14.56
C PHE A 68 1.43 -1.46 -15.69
N GLU A 69 1.74 -0.21 -15.34
CA GLU A 69 1.94 0.91 -16.27
C GLU A 69 3.09 1.80 -15.82
N GLY A 70 3.66 2.53 -16.78
CA GLY A 70 4.76 3.46 -16.54
C GLY A 70 6.08 2.76 -16.22
N GLU A 71 7.04 3.53 -15.74
CA GLU A 71 8.40 3.06 -15.43
C GLU A 71 8.61 2.88 -13.92
N SER A 72 9.50 1.94 -13.56
CA SER A 72 9.92 1.76 -12.18
C SER A 72 10.70 2.97 -11.69
N LEU A 73 10.30 3.48 -10.52
CA LEU A 73 10.98 4.61 -9.90
C LEU A 73 12.02 4.12 -8.89
N PRO A 74 13.18 4.77 -8.81
CA PRO A 74 14.18 4.48 -7.79
C PRO A 74 13.59 4.58 -6.38
N SER A 75 14.08 3.73 -5.47
CA SER A 75 13.70 3.80 -4.04
C SER A 75 14.17 5.10 -3.40
N ILE A 76 13.54 5.52 -2.30
CA ILE A 76 14.03 6.65 -1.50
C ILE A 76 15.42 6.31 -0.98
N LYS A 77 15.64 5.05 -0.60
CA LYS A 77 16.95 4.53 -0.14
C LYS A 77 18.07 4.77 -1.15
N SER A 78 17.79 4.76 -2.46
CA SER A 78 18.81 4.98 -3.48
C SER A 78 19.40 6.42 -3.47
N PHE A 79 18.75 7.36 -2.78
CA PHE A 79 19.18 8.74 -2.58
C PHE A 79 19.75 9.00 -1.18
N ASP A 80 19.93 7.95 -0.37
CA ASP A 80 20.36 8.06 1.03
C ASP A 80 21.90 8.10 1.12
N GLU A 81 22.45 9.29 1.25
CA GLU A 81 23.87 9.53 1.50
C GLU A 81 24.24 9.54 2.99
N ALA A 82 23.24 9.76 3.87
CA ALA A 82 23.46 9.92 5.32
C ALA A 82 23.30 8.63 6.12
N GLY A 83 22.84 7.53 5.50
CA GLY A 83 22.61 6.25 6.18
C GLY A 83 21.34 6.21 7.03
N ASN A 84 20.44 7.20 6.89
CA ASN A 84 19.23 7.34 7.71
C ASN A 84 18.03 6.55 7.19
N ILE A 85 18.08 5.98 5.97
CA ILE A 85 16.95 5.35 5.32
C ILE A 85 17.10 3.83 5.33
N LEU A 86 16.07 3.16 5.83
CA LEU A 86 15.89 1.71 5.75
C LEU A 86 14.88 1.39 4.67
N CYS A 87 15.20 0.48 3.77
CA CYS A 87 14.25 -0.05 2.79
C CYS A 87 13.84 -1.46 3.18
N THR A 88 12.55 -1.74 3.16
CA THR A 88 12.01 -3.07 3.43
C THR A 88 11.24 -3.61 2.23
N GLY A 89 11.25 -4.92 2.07
CA GLY A 89 10.46 -5.61 1.06
C GLY A 89 9.97 -6.97 1.55
N SER A 90 9.09 -7.58 0.77
CA SER A 90 8.41 -8.80 1.19
C SER A 90 8.19 -9.77 0.03
N PHE A 91 8.44 -11.05 0.26
CA PHE A 91 8.04 -12.11 -0.66
C PHE A 91 6.53 -12.42 -0.62
N SER A 92 5.79 -11.83 0.31
CA SER A 92 4.37 -12.12 0.49
C SER A 92 3.50 -11.72 -0.70
N LYS A 93 3.90 -10.73 -1.50
CA LYS A 93 3.08 -10.19 -2.60
C LYS A 93 3.55 -10.66 -3.98
N ILE A 94 4.79 -11.14 -4.05
CA ILE A 94 5.42 -11.56 -5.31
C ILE A 94 5.73 -13.07 -5.36
N PHE A 95 5.58 -13.78 -4.23
CA PHE A 95 5.87 -15.23 -4.18
C PHE A 95 4.84 -15.97 -3.31
N CYS A 96 5.05 -16.03 -1.99
CA CYS A 96 4.17 -16.80 -1.10
C CYS A 96 3.94 -16.07 0.24
N PRO A 97 2.71 -15.59 0.51
CA PRO A 97 2.41 -14.88 1.75
C PRO A 97 2.53 -15.76 3.00
N GLY A 98 2.27 -17.08 2.88
CA GLY A 98 2.34 -18.02 3.99
C GLY A 98 3.75 -18.27 4.52
N PHE A 99 4.79 -17.97 3.75
CA PHE A 99 6.18 -18.14 4.19
C PHE A 99 6.65 -17.11 5.21
N ARG A 100 5.98 -15.95 5.29
CA ARG A 100 6.30 -14.88 6.25
C ARG A 100 7.75 -14.40 6.15
N ILE A 101 8.30 -14.30 4.95
CA ILE A 101 9.66 -13.85 4.66
C ILE A 101 9.63 -12.46 4.04
N GLY A 102 10.47 -11.59 4.56
CA GLY A 102 10.80 -10.27 4.02
C GLY A 102 12.29 -10.00 4.18
N TRP A 103 12.70 -8.81 3.77
CA TRP A 103 14.08 -8.35 3.87
C TRP A 103 14.13 -6.88 4.27
N ILE A 104 15.27 -6.46 4.79
CA ILE A 104 15.57 -5.08 5.13
C ILE A 104 16.96 -4.74 4.61
N ALA A 105 17.11 -3.56 4.02
CA ALA A 105 18.37 -3.00 3.56
C ALA A 105 18.58 -1.62 4.18
N GLY A 106 19.79 -1.35 4.69
CA GLY A 106 20.10 -0.10 5.35
C GLY A 106 21.55 0.01 5.79
N ASP A 107 21.83 1.02 6.61
CA ASP A 107 23.16 1.20 7.20
C ASP A 107 23.55 -0.02 8.08
N LYS A 108 24.83 -0.39 8.01
CA LYS A 108 25.35 -1.58 8.67
C LYS A 108 25.13 -1.57 10.19
N GLU A 109 25.32 -0.42 10.83
CA GLU A 109 25.19 -0.32 12.29
C GLU A 109 23.71 -0.42 12.70
N ILE A 110 22.80 0.10 11.89
CA ILE A 110 21.35 -0.04 12.13
C ILE A 110 20.93 -1.49 11.93
N ILE A 111 21.36 -2.13 10.83
CA ILE A 111 21.07 -3.55 10.57
C ILE A 111 21.58 -4.44 11.71
N ARG A 112 22.76 -4.18 12.22
CA ARG A 112 23.29 -4.91 13.38
C ARG A 112 22.37 -4.83 14.61
N LYS A 113 21.79 -3.67 14.89
CA LYS A 113 20.82 -3.51 15.99
C LYS A 113 19.54 -4.29 15.72
N TYR A 114 19.04 -4.28 14.47
CA TYR A 114 17.88 -5.10 14.10
C TYR A 114 18.14 -6.60 14.30
N VAL A 115 19.34 -7.10 13.96
CA VAL A 115 19.73 -8.50 14.20
C VAL A 115 19.67 -8.83 15.68
N LEU A 116 20.21 -7.97 16.56
CA LEU A 116 20.17 -8.16 18.00
C LEU A 116 18.73 -8.18 18.57
N VAL A 117 17.90 -7.23 18.12
CA VAL A 117 16.48 -7.18 18.52
C VAL A 117 15.73 -8.42 18.04
N LYS A 118 15.98 -8.86 16.79
CA LYS A 118 15.36 -10.06 16.24
C LYS A 118 15.74 -11.32 17.03
N GLN A 119 16.98 -11.45 17.45
CA GLN A 119 17.42 -12.57 18.30
C GLN A 119 16.64 -12.63 19.63
N GLY A 120 16.30 -11.47 20.19
CA GLY A 120 15.48 -11.39 21.41
C GLY A 120 13.98 -11.54 21.20
N THR A 121 13.50 -11.36 19.96
CA THR A 121 12.05 -11.37 19.63
C THR A 121 11.57 -12.75 19.19
N ASP A 122 12.15 -13.28 18.12
CA ASP A 122 11.73 -14.55 17.47
C ASP A 122 12.90 -15.42 17.03
N LEU A 123 14.12 -15.04 17.38
CA LEU A 123 15.39 -15.66 17.04
C LEU A 123 15.69 -15.62 15.54
N GLN A 124 14.81 -16.22 14.71
CA GLN A 124 14.93 -16.26 13.26
C GLN A 124 13.59 -16.55 12.56
N CYS A 125 13.50 -16.22 11.29
CA CYS A 125 12.40 -16.66 10.43
C CYS A 125 12.51 -18.18 10.17
N ASN A 126 11.38 -18.78 9.76
CA ASN A 126 11.32 -20.20 9.43
C ASN A 126 12.40 -20.59 8.40
N THR A 127 13.32 -21.49 8.78
CA THR A 127 14.46 -21.89 7.96
C THR A 127 14.05 -22.61 6.67
N ILE A 128 13.00 -23.45 6.73
CA ILE A 128 12.50 -24.17 5.54
C ILE A 128 11.99 -23.15 4.51
N ALA A 129 11.25 -22.13 4.94
CA ALA A 129 10.77 -21.08 4.04
C ALA A 129 11.93 -20.29 3.39
N GLN A 130 12.97 -19.95 4.17
CA GLN A 130 14.16 -19.27 3.65
C GLN A 130 14.89 -20.14 2.62
N MET A 131 15.15 -21.42 2.94
CA MET A 131 15.81 -22.35 2.05
C MET A 131 14.99 -22.59 0.76
N THR A 132 13.68 -22.69 0.87
CA THR A 132 12.79 -22.87 -0.28
C THR A 132 12.86 -21.65 -1.23
N ILE A 133 12.81 -20.43 -0.68
CA ILE A 133 12.96 -19.21 -1.49
C ILE A 133 14.34 -19.17 -2.13
N ALA A 134 15.41 -19.43 -1.36
CA ALA A 134 16.77 -19.41 -1.87
C ALA A 134 16.96 -20.42 -3.01
N GLU A 135 16.41 -21.62 -2.87
CA GLU A 135 16.50 -22.67 -3.91
C GLU A 135 15.65 -22.32 -5.13
N TYR A 136 14.46 -21.70 -4.94
CA TYR A 136 13.65 -21.20 -6.04
C TYR A 136 14.40 -20.14 -6.85
N LEU A 137 15.01 -19.15 -6.18
CA LEU A 137 15.77 -18.07 -6.83
C LEU A 137 17.01 -18.55 -7.58
N LYS A 138 17.59 -19.69 -7.18
CA LYS A 138 18.69 -20.33 -7.90
C LYS A 138 18.26 -21.05 -9.18
N ARG A 139 17.09 -21.69 -9.15
CA ARG A 139 16.61 -22.55 -10.24
C ARG A 139 15.71 -21.86 -11.23
N TYR A 140 15.01 -20.83 -10.78
CA TYR A 140 13.96 -20.17 -11.56
C TYR A 140 14.16 -18.66 -11.58
N ASP A 141 13.73 -18.07 -12.66
CA ASP A 141 13.70 -16.64 -12.88
C ASP A 141 12.44 -16.06 -12.19
N ILE A 142 12.62 -15.35 -11.10
CA ILE A 142 11.52 -14.75 -10.36
C ILE A 142 10.84 -13.64 -11.17
N ASP A 143 11.55 -12.94 -12.05
CA ASP A 143 10.99 -11.85 -12.85
C ASP A 143 9.97 -12.39 -13.84
N LYS A 144 10.20 -13.59 -14.40
CA LYS A 144 9.20 -14.30 -15.22
C LYS A 144 7.96 -14.68 -14.44
N HIS A 145 8.10 -15.04 -13.17
CA HIS A 145 6.95 -15.30 -12.31
C HIS A 145 6.19 -14.00 -12.00
N ILE A 146 6.91 -12.94 -11.64
CA ILE A 146 6.33 -11.61 -11.38
C ILE A 146 5.58 -11.11 -12.61
N ALA A 147 6.15 -11.22 -13.81
CA ALA A 147 5.48 -10.82 -15.05
C ALA A 147 4.11 -11.52 -15.24
N LYS A 148 4.01 -12.81 -14.89
CA LYS A 148 2.73 -13.55 -14.96
C LYS A 148 1.68 -13.00 -13.97
N ILE A 149 2.07 -12.75 -12.72
CA ILE A 149 1.13 -12.23 -11.72
C ILE A 149 0.76 -10.77 -11.99
N VAL A 150 1.68 -9.97 -12.52
CA VAL A 150 1.42 -8.60 -12.97
C VAL A 150 0.35 -8.58 -14.05
N GLU A 151 0.41 -9.47 -15.04
CA GLU A 151 -0.60 -9.55 -16.10
C GLU A 151 -2.00 -9.91 -15.57
N VAL A 152 -2.07 -10.84 -14.61
CA VAL A 152 -3.35 -11.19 -13.95
C VAL A 152 -3.89 -10.00 -13.17
N TYR A 153 -3.07 -9.32 -12.38
CA TYR A 153 -3.51 -8.20 -11.56
C TYR A 153 -3.86 -6.96 -12.40
N ARG A 154 -3.16 -6.74 -13.53
CA ARG A 154 -3.50 -5.69 -14.49
C ARG A 154 -4.92 -5.87 -15.03
N LYS A 155 -5.29 -7.07 -15.48
CA LYS A 155 -6.65 -7.37 -15.97
C LYS A 155 -7.70 -7.10 -14.89
N ARG A 156 -7.48 -7.60 -13.70
CA ARG A 156 -8.38 -7.41 -12.56
C ARG A 156 -8.51 -5.94 -12.16
N ARG A 157 -7.41 -5.18 -12.15
CA ARG A 157 -7.42 -3.74 -11.91
C ARG A 157 -8.26 -3.02 -12.98
N ASN A 158 -8.09 -3.35 -14.25
CA ASN A 158 -8.83 -2.72 -15.34
C ASN A 158 -10.33 -2.96 -15.17
N VAL A 159 -10.75 -4.21 -14.96
CA VAL A 159 -12.16 -4.53 -14.68
C VAL A 159 -12.67 -3.78 -13.44
N ALA A 160 -11.87 -3.66 -12.38
CA ALA A 160 -12.29 -2.93 -11.19
C ALA A 160 -12.49 -1.42 -11.47
N ILE A 161 -11.59 -0.78 -12.20
CA ILE A 161 -11.69 0.64 -12.56
C ILE A 161 -12.88 0.88 -13.47
N GLU A 162 -13.04 0.10 -14.55
CA GLU A 162 -14.18 0.19 -15.46
C GLU A 162 -15.53 -0.04 -14.76
N SER A 163 -15.57 -0.96 -13.80
CA SER A 163 -16.77 -1.22 -12.99
C SER A 163 -17.11 -0.06 -12.06
N ILE A 164 -16.10 0.59 -11.46
CA ILE A 164 -16.31 1.78 -10.64
C ILE A 164 -16.87 2.91 -11.51
N GLU A 165 -16.29 3.16 -12.68
CA GLU A 165 -16.75 4.19 -13.62
C GLU A 165 -18.18 3.96 -14.09
N ARG A 166 -18.55 2.71 -14.35
CA ARG A 166 -19.87 2.34 -14.90
C ARG A 166 -20.97 2.33 -13.85
N TYR A 167 -20.68 1.86 -12.64
CA TYR A 167 -21.73 1.50 -11.68
C TYR A 167 -21.84 2.45 -10.49
N PHE A 168 -20.79 3.20 -10.15
CA PHE A 168 -20.86 4.15 -9.03
C PHE A 168 -21.45 5.49 -9.48
N PRO A 169 -21.91 6.34 -8.54
CA PRO A 169 -22.36 7.69 -8.88
C PRO A 169 -21.16 8.60 -9.21
N ASP A 170 -21.38 9.60 -10.07
CA ASP A 170 -20.35 10.56 -10.50
C ASP A 170 -19.80 11.44 -9.36
N THR A 171 -20.49 11.44 -8.22
CA THR A 171 -20.10 12.22 -7.03
C THR A 171 -18.95 11.60 -6.23
N ILE A 172 -18.55 10.36 -6.51
CA ILE A 172 -17.39 9.76 -5.87
C ILE A 172 -16.08 10.22 -6.51
N LYS A 173 -15.00 10.15 -5.71
CA LYS A 173 -13.63 10.23 -6.23
C LYS A 173 -12.93 8.90 -5.99
N PHE A 174 -12.05 8.50 -6.88
CA PHE A 174 -11.27 7.28 -6.67
C PHE A 174 -9.90 7.37 -7.31
N THR A 175 -8.96 6.53 -6.83
CA THR A 175 -7.61 6.44 -7.38
C THR A 175 -7.56 5.46 -8.55
N ARG A 176 -6.69 5.77 -9.54
CA ARG A 176 -6.36 4.88 -10.67
C ARG A 176 -4.93 4.38 -10.47
N PRO A 177 -4.73 3.26 -9.80
CA PRO A 177 -3.39 2.79 -9.47
C PRO A 177 -2.67 2.25 -10.72
N GLU A 178 -1.41 2.64 -10.88
CA GLU A 178 -0.51 2.12 -11.93
C GLU A 178 0.06 0.74 -11.59
N GLY A 179 -0.29 0.19 -10.42
CA GLY A 179 0.19 -1.08 -9.91
C GLY A 179 -0.39 -1.42 -8.54
N GLY A 180 0.16 -2.44 -7.89
CA GLY A 180 -0.25 -2.87 -6.56
C GLY A 180 -1.57 -3.63 -6.53
N LEU A 181 -2.29 -3.54 -5.43
CA LEU A 181 -3.44 -4.40 -5.13
C LEU A 181 -4.71 -3.63 -4.78
N PHE A 182 -4.66 -2.28 -4.66
CA PHE A 182 -5.72 -1.49 -4.05
C PHE A 182 -6.10 -0.29 -4.88
N THR A 183 -7.40 0.03 -4.87
CA THR A 183 -7.92 1.36 -5.22
C THR A 183 -8.65 1.95 -4.03
N TRP A 184 -8.64 3.26 -3.93
CA TRP A 184 -9.22 4.05 -2.86
C TRP A 184 -10.40 4.85 -3.39
N ILE A 185 -11.53 4.77 -2.72
CA ILE A 185 -12.74 5.51 -3.07
C ILE A 185 -13.06 6.49 -1.95
N GLU A 186 -13.39 7.71 -2.34
CA GLU A 186 -13.92 8.76 -1.46
C GLU A 186 -15.39 9.02 -1.84
N LEU A 187 -16.28 8.76 -0.91
CA LEU A 187 -17.71 9.03 -0.99
C LEU A 187 -17.96 10.53 -0.72
N PRO A 188 -19.14 11.06 -1.06
CA PRO A 188 -19.50 12.43 -0.67
C PRO A 188 -19.38 12.66 0.84
N GLU A 189 -19.15 13.90 1.23
CA GLU A 189 -19.14 14.29 2.64
C GLU A 189 -20.46 13.93 3.32
N GLY A 190 -20.38 13.52 4.60
CA GLY A 190 -21.55 13.08 5.37
C GLY A 190 -21.96 11.62 5.14
N ILE A 191 -21.37 10.92 4.15
CA ILE A 191 -21.64 9.49 3.90
C ILE A 191 -20.66 8.64 4.68
N SER A 192 -21.17 7.77 5.57
CA SER A 192 -20.38 6.83 6.36
C SER A 192 -20.05 5.57 5.56
N ALA A 193 -18.77 5.34 5.27
CA ALA A 193 -18.34 4.08 4.64
C ALA A 193 -18.57 2.86 5.55
N ARG A 194 -18.62 3.05 6.86
CA ARG A 194 -18.93 1.98 7.81
C ARG A 194 -20.38 1.53 7.68
N ASP A 195 -21.33 2.47 7.55
CA ASP A 195 -22.74 2.15 7.38
C ASP A 195 -23.01 1.53 5.99
N VAL A 196 -22.32 2.03 4.96
CA VAL A 196 -22.32 1.39 3.62
C VAL A 196 -21.79 -0.03 3.70
N LEU A 197 -20.74 -0.32 4.51
CA LEU A 197 -20.25 -1.69 4.71
C LEU A 197 -21.32 -2.59 5.31
N VAL A 198 -22.03 -2.16 6.35
CA VAL A 198 -23.09 -2.96 6.98
C VAL A 198 -24.13 -3.42 5.93
N ARG A 199 -24.63 -2.49 5.11
CA ARG A 199 -25.58 -2.82 4.03
C ARG A 199 -24.97 -3.71 2.93
N SER A 200 -23.68 -3.52 2.63
CA SER A 200 -22.97 -4.33 1.63
C SER A 200 -22.78 -5.77 2.08
N LEU A 201 -22.57 -6.00 3.38
CA LEU A 201 -22.43 -7.34 3.96
C LEU A 201 -23.71 -8.16 3.82
N GLU A 202 -24.89 -7.56 3.91
CA GLU A 202 -26.18 -8.23 3.63
C GLU A 202 -26.25 -8.76 2.19
N LYS A 203 -25.60 -8.04 1.25
CA LYS A 203 -25.45 -8.44 -0.16
C LYS A 203 -24.17 -9.27 -0.42
N LYS A 204 -23.48 -9.74 0.64
CA LYS A 204 -22.24 -10.54 0.60
C LYS A 204 -21.06 -9.83 -0.07
N ILE A 205 -20.99 -8.52 0.01
CA ILE A 205 -19.88 -7.69 -0.45
C ILE A 205 -19.17 -7.09 0.76
N ALA A 206 -17.84 -7.24 0.80
CA ALA A 206 -16.99 -6.67 1.85
C ALA A 206 -15.91 -5.77 1.25
N PHE A 207 -15.63 -4.68 1.94
CA PHE A 207 -14.51 -3.78 1.68
C PHE A 207 -13.92 -3.31 3.01
N VAL A 208 -12.85 -2.53 3.01
CA VAL A 208 -12.28 -1.97 4.24
C VAL A 208 -12.64 -0.48 4.33
N PRO A 209 -13.44 -0.07 5.36
CA PRO A 209 -13.71 1.35 5.62
C PRO A 209 -12.43 2.11 5.90
N GLY A 210 -12.35 3.33 5.36
CA GLY A 210 -11.12 4.11 5.38
C GLY A 210 -10.80 4.78 6.71
N GLY A 211 -11.79 4.97 7.59
CA GLY A 211 -11.60 5.68 8.87
C GLY A 211 -10.45 5.12 9.72
N SER A 212 -10.23 3.80 9.70
CA SER A 212 -9.15 3.14 10.43
C SER A 212 -7.72 3.44 9.89
N PHE A 213 -7.60 4.04 8.71
CA PHE A 213 -6.32 4.46 8.15
C PHE A 213 -5.95 5.91 8.48
N TYR A 214 -6.82 6.64 9.15
CA TYR A 214 -6.57 8.01 9.61
C TYR A 214 -6.28 8.02 11.10
N PRO A 215 -5.16 8.60 11.55
CA PRO A 215 -4.76 8.61 12.97
C PRO A 215 -5.82 9.19 13.89
N ASN A 216 -6.50 10.23 13.42
CA ASN A 216 -7.51 10.96 14.20
C ASN A 216 -8.95 10.48 13.94
N GLY A 217 -9.16 9.46 13.10
CA GLY A 217 -10.48 8.88 12.82
C GLY A 217 -11.51 9.83 12.20
N ASN A 218 -11.09 10.95 11.63
CA ASN A 218 -11.97 12.05 11.23
C ASN A 218 -12.44 12.02 9.76
N LYS A 219 -12.13 10.94 9.00
CA LYS A 219 -12.61 10.75 7.63
C LYS A 219 -13.34 9.42 7.49
N GLU A 220 -14.63 9.44 7.72
CA GLU A 220 -15.49 8.24 7.64
C GLU A 220 -16.02 7.95 6.23
N ASN A 221 -15.84 8.85 5.27
CA ASN A 221 -16.40 8.76 3.91
C ASN A 221 -15.44 8.08 2.91
N THR A 222 -14.50 7.27 3.35
CA THR A 222 -13.52 6.64 2.47
C THR A 222 -13.51 5.13 2.61
N LEU A 223 -13.10 4.42 1.56
CA LEU A 223 -13.00 2.96 1.57
C LEU A 223 -11.91 2.44 0.64
N ARG A 224 -11.34 1.27 1.00
CA ARG A 224 -10.36 0.56 0.20
C ARG A 224 -10.96 -0.67 -0.46
N ILE A 225 -10.78 -0.77 -1.78
CA ILE A 225 -11.09 -1.98 -2.56
C ILE A 225 -9.79 -2.73 -2.85
N ASN A 226 -9.82 -4.04 -2.67
CA ASN A 226 -8.77 -4.97 -3.14
C ASN A 226 -9.30 -5.72 -4.37
N TYR A 227 -8.55 -5.66 -5.47
CA TYR A 227 -8.91 -6.33 -6.73
C TYR A 227 -8.05 -7.57 -7.02
N SER A 228 -7.14 -7.95 -6.12
CA SER A 228 -6.13 -8.99 -6.43
C SER A 228 -6.63 -10.43 -6.29
N ASN A 229 -7.67 -10.69 -5.50
CA ASN A 229 -8.04 -12.05 -5.10
C ASN A 229 -9.11 -12.69 -5.98
N MET A 230 -10.14 -11.94 -6.38
CA MET A 230 -11.28 -12.50 -7.12
C MET A 230 -11.04 -12.52 -8.63
N PRO A 231 -11.66 -13.47 -9.37
CA PRO A 231 -11.68 -13.43 -10.82
C PRO A 231 -12.51 -12.24 -11.34
N GLU A 232 -12.29 -11.87 -12.58
CA GLU A 232 -12.80 -10.63 -13.20
C GLU A 232 -14.31 -10.53 -13.17
N ASP A 233 -15.05 -11.62 -13.44
CA ASP A 233 -16.52 -11.70 -13.37
C ASP A 233 -17.07 -11.41 -11.97
N LYS A 234 -16.35 -11.87 -10.94
CA LYS A 234 -16.71 -11.62 -9.53
C LYS A 234 -16.41 -10.19 -9.12
N ILE A 235 -15.32 -9.61 -9.63
CA ILE A 235 -14.97 -8.21 -9.40
C ILE A 235 -16.06 -7.31 -10.00
N GLU A 236 -16.44 -7.50 -11.25
CA GLU A 236 -17.47 -6.71 -11.90
C GLU A 236 -18.82 -6.83 -11.16
N LYS A 237 -19.27 -8.05 -10.89
CA LYS A 237 -20.52 -8.30 -10.16
C LYS A 237 -20.51 -7.66 -8.78
N GLY A 238 -19.41 -7.81 -8.04
CA GLY A 238 -19.27 -7.26 -6.70
C GLY A 238 -19.29 -5.73 -6.69
N LEU A 239 -18.58 -5.09 -7.62
CA LEU A 239 -18.53 -3.64 -7.72
C LEU A 239 -19.85 -3.05 -8.25
N LYS A 240 -20.55 -3.76 -9.15
CA LYS A 240 -21.91 -3.37 -9.54
C LYS A 240 -22.84 -3.34 -8.33
N THR A 241 -22.88 -4.41 -7.54
CA THR A 241 -23.71 -4.49 -6.32
C THR A 241 -23.31 -3.41 -5.31
N LEU A 242 -22.02 -3.17 -5.12
CA LEU A 242 -21.55 -2.12 -4.22
C LEU A 242 -21.96 -0.71 -4.71
N GLY A 243 -21.86 -0.45 -6.01
CA GLY A 243 -22.32 0.80 -6.62
C GLY A 243 -23.80 1.05 -6.42
N GLU A 244 -24.64 0.01 -6.51
CA GLU A 244 -26.08 0.07 -6.21
C GLU A 244 -26.33 0.43 -4.73
N VAL A 245 -25.63 -0.23 -3.80
CA VAL A 245 -25.71 0.08 -2.36
C VAL A 245 -25.30 1.52 -2.06
N VAL A 246 -24.23 2.00 -2.66
CA VAL A 246 -23.75 3.39 -2.49
C VAL A 246 -24.79 4.39 -3.02
N LYS A 247 -25.39 4.15 -4.19
CA LYS A 247 -26.45 5.00 -4.76
C LYS A 247 -27.68 5.05 -3.86
N GLU A 248 -28.14 3.88 -3.40
CA GLU A 248 -29.28 3.78 -2.47
C GLU A 248 -29.01 4.55 -1.18
N TYR A 249 -27.83 4.37 -0.58
CA TYR A 249 -27.46 5.03 0.67
C TYR A 249 -27.41 6.57 0.50
N ILE A 250 -26.76 7.07 -0.56
CA ILE A 250 -26.70 8.52 -0.82
C ILE A 250 -28.09 9.12 -1.05
N SER A 251 -28.99 8.40 -1.73
CA SER A 251 -30.35 8.90 -1.97
C SER A 251 -31.22 9.00 -0.70
N GLN A 252 -30.95 8.15 0.29
CA GLN A 252 -31.64 8.13 1.59
C GLN A 252 -31.05 9.12 2.61
N SER A 253 -29.84 9.60 2.38
CA SER A 253 -29.11 10.52 3.26
C SER A 253 -29.31 11.99 2.89
N LYS A 254 -30.06 12.26 1.81
CA LYS A 254 -30.52 13.60 1.39
C LYS A 254 -31.87 13.90 2.01
#